data_2bc339b3bd94405c41ff612a59340a3b
#
_entry.id   2bc339b3bd94405c41ff612a59340a3b
#
_cell.length_a   1.000
_cell.length_b   1.000
_cell.length_c   1.000
_cell.angle_alpha   90.00
_cell.angle_beta   90.00
_cell.angle_gamma   90.00
#
_symmetry.space_group_name_H-M   'P 1'
#
loop_
_entity.id
_entity.type
_entity.pdbx_description
1 polymer ?
#
loop_
_entity_poly.entity_id
_entity_poly.type
_entity_poly.pdbx_seq_one_letter_code
_entity_poly.pdbx_strand_id
1 'polypeptide(L)'
;MPEMTAQTAERQLSLVGAGQDRRTVRTRQALRDALARQIEETGDLSRVTVKAVADTAGVTRRTFYSHFKDINDLVGQIEEETVSEVGCLVRRLARTNLDELQDAISNFEPCPGSVELLEYFQERRSYLPALLGAGGDPGFVEKIKEKVFEIVCGRAEEGVVFDIPQELFDYYLTFAISAEVGVLLRWMRSGMEEPAHLMACVMTALMFVRPGDLYGKKIKFGVPCLDDLADLAQEKKEMQE
;
A
#
# COMPACT_ATOMS: atom_id res chain seq x y z
N MET A 1 -20.18 -52.11 13.93
CA MET A 1 -19.00 -51.58 13.23
C MET A 1 -19.35 -50.72 12.00
N PRO A 2 -20.11 -49.62 12.13
CA PRO A 2 -20.27 -48.65 11.05
C PRO A 2 -19.62 -47.26 11.32
N GLU A 3 -19.11 -46.97 12.54
CA GLU A 3 -18.60 -45.65 12.90
C GLU A 3 -17.18 -45.32 12.38
N MET A 4 -16.41 -46.34 12.03
CA MET A 4 -15.03 -46.16 11.53
C MET A 4 -14.96 -45.69 10.07
N THR A 5 -16.04 -45.82 9.30
CA THR A 5 -16.11 -45.37 7.88
C THR A 5 -16.46 -43.92 7.70
N ALA A 6 -17.25 -43.33 8.58
CA ALA A 6 -17.67 -41.90 8.49
C ALA A 6 -16.50 -40.96 8.81
N GLN A 7 -15.78 -41.21 9.90
CA GLN A 7 -14.61 -40.39 10.30
C GLN A 7 -13.46 -40.47 9.26
N THR A 8 -13.28 -41.63 8.60
CA THR A 8 -12.27 -41.76 7.55
C THR A 8 -12.68 -40.97 6.30
N ALA A 9 -13.97 -40.94 5.94
CA ALA A 9 -14.49 -40.18 4.82
C ALA A 9 -14.42 -38.66 5.07
N GLU A 10 -14.76 -38.18 6.26
CA GLU A 10 -14.63 -36.77 6.64
C GLU A 10 -13.17 -36.29 6.64
N ARG A 11 -12.24 -37.14 7.12
CA ARG A 11 -10.81 -36.83 7.11
C ARG A 11 -10.23 -36.81 5.69
N GLN A 12 -10.71 -37.68 4.79
CA GLN A 12 -10.35 -37.63 3.37
C GLN A 12 -10.93 -36.43 2.64
N LEU A 13 -12.18 -36.04 2.92
CA LEU A 13 -12.80 -34.83 2.38
C LEU A 13 -12.09 -33.56 2.83
N SER A 14 -11.67 -33.47 4.10
CA SER A 14 -10.91 -32.33 4.61
C SER A 14 -9.50 -32.23 4.00
N LEU A 15 -8.83 -33.35 3.77
CA LEU A 15 -7.52 -33.42 3.11
C LEU A 15 -7.59 -33.08 1.62
N VAL A 16 -8.67 -33.47 0.94
CA VAL A 16 -8.92 -33.13 -0.46
C VAL A 16 -9.23 -31.64 -0.60
N GLY A 17 -10.05 -31.07 0.29
CA GLY A 17 -10.35 -29.65 0.34
C GLY A 17 -9.10 -28.80 0.59
N ALA A 18 -8.28 -29.16 1.56
CA ALA A 18 -7.02 -28.48 1.86
C ALA A 18 -5.99 -28.58 0.72
N GLY A 19 -5.97 -29.69 -0.01
CA GLY A 19 -5.10 -29.88 -1.18
C GLY A 19 -5.56 -29.06 -2.39
N GLN A 20 -6.86 -28.93 -2.59
CA GLN A 20 -7.45 -28.13 -3.66
C GLN A 20 -7.28 -26.63 -3.40
N ASP A 21 -7.41 -26.20 -2.16
CA ASP A 21 -7.16 -24.82 -1.74
C ASP A 21 -5.70 -24.42 -1.97
N ARG A 22 -4.73 -25.23 -1.53
CA ARG A 22 -3.30 -24.98 -1.76
C ARG A 22 -2.93 -24.92 -3.25
N ARG A 23 -3.55 -25.75 -4.10
CA ARG A 23 -3.30 -25.71 -5.54
C ARG A 23 -3.86 -24.44 -6.16
N THR A 24 -5.04 -24.02 -5.74
CA THR A 24 -5.67 -22.78 -6.16
C THR A 24 -4.82 -21.58 -5.80
N VAL A 25 -4.34 -21.48 -4.56
CA VAL A 25 -3.45 -20.39 -4.09
C VAL A 25 -2.17 -20.34 -4.91
N ARG A 26 -1.50 -21.48 -5.15
CA ARG A 26 -0.29 -21.55 -5.97
C ARG A 26 -0.53 -21.13 -7.41
N THR A 27 -1.66 -21.52 -8.01
CA THR A 27 -2.02 -21.16 -9.37
C THR A 27 -2.28 -19.65 -9.48
N ARG A 28 -3.00 -19.05 -8.53
CA ARG A 28 -3.23 -17.61 -8.47
C ARG A 28 -1.92 -16.83 -8.33
N GLN A 29 -1.00 -17.28 -7.47
CA GLN A 29 0.31 -16.66 -7.33
C GLN A 29 1.14 -16.75 -8.62
N ALA A 30 1.19 -17.92 -9.26
CA ALA A 30 1.90 -18.08 -10.54
C ALA A 30 1.35 -17.16 -11.64
N LEU A 31 0.03 -16.93 -11.66
CA LEU A 31 -0.61 -16.01 -12.62
C LEU A 31 -0.28 -14.54 -12.32
N ARG A 32 -0.18 -14.15 -11.05
CA ARG A 32 0.26 -12.80 -10.61
C ARG A 32 1.72 -12.54 -11.02
N ASP A 33 2.60 -13.50 -10.75
CA ASP A 33 4.01 -13.40 -11.11
C ASP A 33 4.20 -13.37 -12.65
N ALA A 34 3.40 -14.14 -13.38
CA ALA A 34 3.42 -14.15 -14.83
C ALA A 34 2.89 -12.83 -15.42
N LEU A 35 1.84 -12.26 -14.83
CA LEU A 35 1.33 -10.93 -15.21
C LEU A 35 2.43 -9.88 -15.07
N ALA A 36 3.12 -9.85 -13.92
CA ALA A 36 4.21 -8.89 -13.67
C ALA A 36 5.32 -9.00 -14.72
N ARG A 37 5.79 -10.22 -15.02
CA ARG A 37 6.80 -10.44 -16.07
C ARG A 37 6.32 -9.94 -17.43
N GLN A 38 5.05 -10.17 -17.77
CA GLN A 38 4.50 -9.71 -19.06
C GLN A 38 4.37 -8.19 -19.13
N ILE A 39 4.08 -7.53 -18.00
CA ILE A 39 4.12 -6.05 -17.91
C ILE A 39 5.57 -5.55 -18.12
N GLU A 40 6.55 -6.16 -17.45
CA GLU A 40 7.96 -5.80 -17.60
C GLU A 40 8.49 -6.02 -19.02
N GLU A 41 8.13 -7.14 -19.66
CA GLU A 41 8.54 -7.46 -21.04
C GLU A 41 7.91 -6.52 -22.06
N THR A 42 6.64 -6.17 -21.89
CA THR A 42 5.90 -5.33 -22.86
C THR A 42 6.05 -3.83 -22.58
N GLY A 43 6.41 -3.48 -21.35
CA GLY A 43 6.43 -2.11 -20.83
C GLY A 43 5.04 -1.48 -20.67
N ASP A 44 3.96 -2.24 -20.89
CA ASP A 44 2.58 -1.71 -20.95
C ASP A 44 1.55 -2.82 -20.69
N LEU A 45 0.80 -2.67 -19.60
CA LEU A 45 -0.27 -3.58 -19.20
C LEU A 45 -1.31 -3.79 -20.33
N SER A 46 -1.60 -2.76 -21.12
CA SER A 46 -2.59 -2.85 -22.21
C SER A 46 -2.22 -3.84 -23.31
N ARG A 47 -0.94 -4.21 -23.41
CA ARG A 47 -0.41 -5.18 -24.37
C ARG A 47 -0.39 -6.62 -23.85
N VAL A 48 -0.65 -6.80 -22.57
CA VAL A 48 -0.62 -8.12 -21.92
C VAL A 48 -1.84 -8.94 -22.34
N THR A 49 -1.62 -10.19 -22.71
CA THR A 49 -2.69 -11.09 -23.16
C THR A 49 -2.83 -12.32 -22.23
N VAL A 50 -4.05 -12.86 -22.14
CA VAL A 50 -4.31 -14.12 -21.39
C VAL A 50 -3.43 -15.25 -21.86
N LYS A 51 -3.14 -15.31 -23.20
CA LYS A 51 -2.25 -16.33 -23.74
C LYS A 51 -0.84 -16.20 -23.16
N ALA A 52 -0.26 -15.00 -23.20
CA ALA A 52 1.09 -14.76 -22.72
C ALA A 52 1.20 -15.05 -21.22
N VAL A 53 0.26 -14.56 -20.40
CA VAL A 53 0.23 -14.83 -18.95
C VAL A 53 0.09 -16.33 -18.65
N ALA A 54 -0.81 -17.05 -19.33
CA ALA A 54 -0.99 -18.48 -19.11
C ALA A 54 0.26 -19.28 -19.50
N ASP A 55 0.86 -18.96 -20.65
CA ASP A 55 2.09 -19.61 -21.15
C ASP A 55 3.27 -19.35 -20.17
N THR A 56 3.43 -18.10 -19.70
CA THR A 56 4.46 -17.72 -18.71
C THR A 56 4.25 -18.36 -17.35
N ALA A 57 2.99 -18.51 -16.90
CA ALA A 57 2.65 -19.20 -15.66
C ALA A 57 2.76 -20.75 -15.75
N GLY A 58 2.97 -21.30 -16.94
CA GLY A 58 2.99 -22.75 -17.15
C GLY A 58 1.63 -23.42 -16.97
N VAL A 59 0.53 -22.69 -17.23
CA VAL A 59 -0.84 -23.20 -17.11
C VAL A 59 -1.59 -23.11 -18.45
N THR A 60 -2.69 -23.87 -18.57
CA THR A 60 -3.55 -23.77 -19.74
C THR A 60 -4.44 -22.51 -19.65
N ARG A 61 -4.90 -21.97 -20.80
CA ARG A 61 -5.92 -20.90 -20.82
C ARG A 61 -7.19 -21.32 -20.07
N ARG A 62 -7.60 -22.59 -20.14
CA ARG A 62 -8.74 -23.10 -19.39
C ARG A 62 -8.50 -22.93 -17.87
N THR A 63 -7.28 -23.20 -17.39
CA THR A 63 -6.91 -22.96 -16.00
C THR A 63 -6.96 -21.50 -15.65
N PHE A 64 -6.48 -20.59 -16.52
CA PHE A 64 -6.62 -19.14 -16.32
C PHE A 64 -8.10 -18.77 -16.15
N TYR A 65 -8.96 -19.16 -17.10
CA TYR A 65 -10.39 -18.84 -17.09
C TYR A 65 -11.18 -19.49 -15.95
N SER A 66 -10.63 -20.48 -15.26
CA SER A 66 -11.22 -21.01 -14.03
C SER A 66 -10.97 -20.13 -12.80
N HIS A 67 -10.04 -19.16 -12.89
CA HIS A 67 -9.70 -18.22 -11.81
C HIS A 67 -10.09 -16.78 -12.12
N PHE A 68 -9.96 -16.36 -13.38
CA PHE A 68 -10.16 -14.97 -13.81
C PHE A 68 -10.86 -14.93 -15.17
N LYS A 69 -11.70 -13.93 -15.38
CA LYS A 69 -12.45 -13.73 -16.64
C LYS A 69 -11.54 -13.26 -17.77
N ASP A 70 -10.63 -12.33 -17.45
CA ASP A 70 -9.68 -11.72 -18.37
C ASP A 70 -8.51 -11.08 -17.57
N ILE A 71 -7.63 -10.35 -18.26
CA ILE A 71 -6.50 -9.64 -17.63
C ILE A 71 -7.01 -8.54 -16.68
N ASN A 72 -8.05 -7.82 -17.04
CA ASN A 72 -8.61 -6.75 -16.22
C ASN A 72 -9.20 -7.30 -14.91
N ASP A 73 -9.85 -8.45 -14.97
CA ASP A 73 -10.35 -9.14 -13.76
C ASP A 73 -9.19 -9.61 -12.86
N LEU A 74 -8.11 -10.13 -13.42
CA LEU A 74 -6.90 -10.48 -12.66
C LEU A 74 -6.29 -9.25 -11.98
N VAL A 75 -6.12 -8.14 -12.71
CA VAL A 75 -5.60 -6.87 -12.18
C VAL A 75 -6.53 -6.32 -11.11
N GLY A 76 -7.83 -6.22 -11.41
CA GLY A 76 -8.82 -5.68 -10.48
C GLY A 76 -8.89 -6.44 -9.15
N GLN A 77 -8.78 -7.78 -9.18
CA GLN A 77 -8.72 -8.57 -7.95
C GLN A 77 -7.44 -8.32 -7.14
N ILE A 78 -6.28 -8.14 -7.80
CA ILE A 78 -5.03 -7.78 -7.10
C ILE A 78 -5.17 -6.39 -6.47
N GLU A 79 -5.75 -5.43 -7.17
CA GLU A 79 -5.96 -4.07 -6.68
C GLU A 79 -6.91 -4.04 -5.48
N GLU A 80 -8.07 -4.70 -5.58
CA GLU A 80 -9.04 -4.79 -4.49
C GLU A 80 -8.43 -5.42 -3.23
N GLU A 81 -7.74 -6.55 -3.38
CA GLU A 81 -7.06 -7.22 -2.28
C GLU A 81 -6.02 -6.29 -1.65
N THR A 82 -5.18 -5.64 -2.47
CA THR A 82 -4.12 -4.74 -1.98
C THR A 82 -4.69 -3.52 -1.27
N VAL A 83 -5.66 -2.83 -1.85
CA VAL A 83 -6.30 -1.65 -1.24
C VAL A 83 -6.97 -2.03 0.08
N SER A 84 -7.63 -3.19 0.15
CA SER A 84 -8.26 -3.68 1.37
C SER A 84 -7.25 -3.99 2.47
N GLU A 85 -6.17 -4.73 2.16
CA GLU A 85 -5.15 -5.15 3.12
C GLU A 85 -4.31 -3.95 3.59
N VAL A 86 -3.86 -3.09 2.67
CA VAL A 86 -3.18 -1.82 3.00
C VAL A 86 -4.09 -0.95 3.86
N GLY A 87 -5.37 -0.84 3.53
CA GLY A 87 -6.33 -0.13 4.36
C GLY A 87 -6.47 -0.67 5.78
N CYS A 88 -6.37 -1.99 5.99
CA CYS A 88 -6.34 -2.59 7.33
C CYS A 88 -5.07 -2.23 8.09
N LEU A 89 -3.91 -2.26 7.42
CA LEU A 89 -2.61 -1.91 8.00
C LEU A 89 -2.55 -0.43 8.37
N VAL A 90 -2.97 0.45 7.46
CA VAL A 90 -3.01 1.90 7.68
C VAL A 90 -3.97 2.27 8.82
N ARG A 91 -5.13 1.63 8.96
CA ARG A 91 -6.01 1.87 10.12
C ARG A 91 -5.35 1.55 11.45
N ARG A 92 -4.49 0.54 11.53
CA ARG A 92 -3.73 0.24 12.75
C ARG A 92 -2.65 1.29 13.00
N LEU A 93 -1.88 1.64 11.97
CA LEU A 93 -0.87 2.68 12.03
C LEU A 93 -1.47 4.04 12.42
N ALA A 94 -2.60 4.41 11.83
CA ALA A 94 -3.29 5.65 12.14
C ALA A 94 -3.82 5.74 13.59
N ARG A 95 -3.84 4.67 14.37
CA ARG A 95 -4.20 4.66 15.81
C ARG A 95 -3.03 4.98 16.74
N THR A 96 -1.82 5.05 16.24
CA THR A 96 -0.64 5.47 17.02
C THR A 96 -0.90 6.87 17.58
N ASN A 97 -0.69 7.04 18.89
CA ASN A 97 -0.83 8.34 19.53
C ASN A 97 0.45 9.17 19.35
N LEU A 98 0.36 10.48 19.65
CA LEU A 98 1.47 11.40 19.46
C LEU A 98 2.67 11.10 20.38
N ASP A 99 2.43 10.58 21.59
CA ASP A 99 3.50 10.25 22.53
C ASP A 99 4.30 9.04 22.01
N GLU A 100 3.63 7.98 21.56
CA GLU A 100 4.28 6.82 20.93
C GLU A 100 5.06 7.23 19.68
N LEU A 101 4.52 8.13 18.88
CA LEU A 101 5.21 8.63 17.68
C LEU A 101 6.44 9.46 18.06
N GLN A 102 6.34 10.34 19.05
CA GLN A 102 7.45 11.12 19.57
C GLN A 102 8.56 10.24 20.14
N ASP A 103 8.20 9.21 20.89
CA ASP A 103 9.14 8.24 21.44
C ASP A 103 9.86 7.46 20.31
N ALA A 104 9.14 6.99 19.31
CA ALA A 104 9.73 6.32 18.16
C ALA A 104 10.75 7.23 17.45
N ILE A 105 10.39 8.48 17.15
CA ILE A 105 11.29 9.43 16.50
C ILE A 105 12.53 9.71 17.36
N SER A 106 12.36 9.91 18.66
CA SER A 106 13.45 10.24 19.58
C SER A 106 14.45 9.10 19.73
N ASN A 107 14.00 7.87 19.58
CA ASN A 107 14.82 6.67 19.71
C ASN A 107 15.28 6.10 18.35
N PHE A 108 14.97 6.75 17.22
CA PHE A 108 15.22 6.22 15.86
C PHE A 108 14.53 4.87 15.61
N GLU A 109 13.37 4.68 16.22
CA GLU A 109 12.53 3.52 16.04
C GLU A 109 11.46 3.78 14.95
N PRO A 110 10.94 2.74 14.30
CA PRO A 110 9.86 2.89 13.33
C PRO A 110 8.54 3.23 14.03
N CYS A 111 7.69 4.03 13.38
CA CYS A 111 6.33 4.24 13.83
C CYS A 111 5.61 2.88 14.03
N PRO A 112 4.90 2.67 15.15
CA PRO A 112 4.19 1.42 15.39
C PRO A 112 3.28 1.01 14.23
N GLY A 113 3.45 -0.21 13.73
CA GLY A 113 2.70 -0.75 12.61
C GLY A 113 3.25 -0.43 11.21
N SER A 114 4.29 0.42 11.11
CA SER A 114 4.89 0.77 9.81
C SER A 114 5.73 -0.38 9.23
N VAL A 115 6.36 -1.19 10.07
CA VAL A 115 7.15 -2.34 9.63
C VAL A 115 6.26 -3.36 8.93
N GLU A 116 5.11 -3.72 9.51
CA GLU A 116 4.16 -4.67 8.94
C GLU A 116 3.60 -4.18 7.59
N LEU A 117 3.42 -2.86 7.46
CA LEU A 117 2.99 -2.26 6.19
C LEU A 117 4.06 -2.44 5.11
N LEU A 118 5.35 -2.24 5.43
CA LEU A 118 6.43 -2.39 4.46
C LEU A 118 6.74 -3.86 4.17
N GLU A 119 6.66 -4.75 5.17
CA GLU A 119 6.76 -6.20 4.98
C GLU A 119 5.67 -6.71 4.03
N TYR A 120 4.45 -6.20 4.14
CA TYR A 120 3.36 -6.51 3.20
C TYR A 120 3.79 -6.29 1.74
N PHE A 121 4.42 -5.16 1.42
CA PHE A 121 4.92 -4.88 0.08
C PHE A 121 6.14 -5.73 -0.28
N GLN A 122 7.04 -5.96 0.66
CA GLN A 122 8.23 -6.78 0.45
C GLN A 122 7.89 -8.25 0.15
N GLU A 123 6.91 -8.82 0.83
CA GLU A 123 6.40 -10.18 0.56
C GLU A 123 5.80 -10.31 -0.86
N ARG A 124 5.27 -9.21 -1.41
CA ARG A 124 4.62 -9.16 -2.72
C ARG A 124 5.50 -8.55 -3.81
N ARG A 125 6.81 -8.49 -3.56
CA ARG A 125 7.81 -7.90 -4.48
C ARG A 125 7.86 -8.56 -5.85
N SER A 126 7.32 -9.76 -6.01
CA SER A 126 7.33 -10.49 -7.28
C SER A 126 6.32 -9.94 -8.31
N TYR A 127 5.31 -9.16 -7.87
CA TYR A 127 4.27 -8.67 -8.78
C TYR A 127 3.82 -7.22 -8.53
N LEU A 128 3.77 -6.73 -7.29
CA LEU A 128 3.30 -5.36 -7.01
C LEU A 128 4.14 -4.27 -7.67
N PRO A 129 5.49 -4.36 -7.73
CA PRO A 129 6.30 -3.30 -8.38
C PRO A 129 5.97 -3.10 -9.86
N ALA A 130 5.65 -4.16 -10.59
CA ALA A 130 5.27 -4.07 -12.00
C ALA A 130 3.91 -3.37 -12.18
N LEU A 131 2.94 -3.69 -11.32
CA LEU A 131 1.59 -3.11 -11.35
C LEU A 131 1.55 -1.65 -10.88
N LEU A 132 2.34 -1.30 -9.86
CA LEU A 132 2.45 0.08 -9.33
C LEU A 132 3.46 0.94 -10.10
N GLY A 133 4.23 0.33 -11.01
CA GLY A 133 5.22 1.00 -11.85
C GLY A 133 4.61 1.64 -13.10
N ALA A 134 5.48 2.27 -13.90
CA ALA A 134 5.07 3.03 -15.08
C ALA A 134 4.38 2.20 -16.18
N GLY A 135 4.63 0.88 -16.23
CA GLY A 135 3.99 -0.02 -17.20
C GLY A 135 2.69 -0.67 -16.68
N GLY A 136 2.35 -0.45 -15.41
CA GLY A 136 1.17 -1.03 -14.75
C GLY A 136 -0.11 -0.20 -14.93
N ASP A 137 -0.98 -0.22 -13.92
CA ASP A 137 -2.19 0.62 -13.88
C ASP A 137 -1.91 1.95 -13.17
N PRO A 138 -1.94 3.10 -13.89
CA PRO A 138 -1.75 4.41 -13.26
C PRO A 138 -2.79 4.73 -12.18
N GLY A 139 -4.00 4.19 -12.29
CA GLY A 139 -5.07 4.38 -11.31
C GLY A 139 -4.86 3.62 -10.00
N PHE A 140 -4.01 2.60 -10.00
CA PHE A 140 -3.81 1.78 -8.81
C PHE A 140 -3.15 2.54 -7.65
N VAL A 141 -2.13 3.34 -7.94
CA VAL A 141 -1.47 4.20 -6.95
C VAL A 141 -2.47 5.21 -6.36
N GLU A 142 -3.32 5.80 -7.20
CA GLU A 142 -4.33 6.77 -6.73
C GLU A 142 -5.38 6.08 -5.85
N LYS A 143 -5.85 4.89 -6.17
CA LYS A 143 -6.76 4.10 -5.29
C LYS A 143 -6.16 3.85 -3.90
N ILE A 144 -4.86 3.58 -3.82
CA ILE A 144 -4.16 3.42 -2.54
C ILE A 144 -4.13 4.75 -1.77
N LYS A 145 -3.75 5.84 -2.42
CA LYS A 145 -3.72 7.19 -1.80
C LYS A 145 -5.10 7.62 -1.30
N GLU A 146 -6.14 7.44 -2.12
CA GLU A 146 -7.52 7.76 -1.76
C GLU A 146 -7.96 6.96 -0.53
N LYS A 147 -7.61 5.66 -0.48
CA LYS A 147 -7.94 4.81 0.66
C LYS A 147 -7.22 5.25 1.94
N VAL A 148 -5.97 5.64 1.86
CA VAL A 148 -5.20 6.19 3.00
C VAL A 148 -5.81 7.51 3.45
N PHE A 149 -6.12 8.40 2.53
CA PHE A 149 -6.76 9.69 2.81
C PHE A 149 -8.09 9.50 3.54
N GLU A 150 -8.99 8.66 3.02
CA GLU A 150 -10.27 8.30 3.64
C GLU A 150 -10.10 7.81 5.09
N ILE A 151 -9.12 6.94 5.35
CA ILE A 151 -8.88 6.38 6.68
C ILE A 151 -8.40 7.45 7.66
N VAL A 152 -7.51 8.34 7.25
CA VAL A 152 -6.96 9.40 8.12
C VAL A 152 -8.02 10.47 8.38
N CYS A 153 -8.77 10.91 7.36
CA CYS A 153 -9.87 11.84 7.52
C CYS A 153 -10.98 11.28 8.42
N GLY A 154 -11.30 9.98 8.30
CA GLY A 154 -12.31 9.33 9.14
C GLY A 154 -11.98 9.35 10.64
N ARG A 155 -10.72 9.58 11.03
CA ARG A 155 -10.36 9.74 12.45
C ARG A 155 -10.94 11.02 13.09
N ALA A 156 -11.21 12.05 12.32
CA ALA A 156 -11.92 13.22 12.81
C ALA A 156 -13.34 12.86 13.28
N GLU A 157 -13.99 11.92 12.60
CA GLU A 157 -15.30 11.38 12.99
C GLU A 157 -15.21 10.53 14.27
N GLU A 158 -14.04 9.92 14.54
CA GLU A 158 -13.75 9.19 15.78
C GLU A 158 -13.37 10.11 16.96
N GLY A 159 -13.42 11.43 16.78
CA GLY A 159 -13.20 12.44 17.83
C GLY A 159 -11.75 12.95 17.94
N VAL A 160 -10.91 12.66 16.95
CA VAL A 160 -9.57 13.30 16.84
C VAL A 160 -9.75 14.72 16.33
N VAL A 161 -9.36 15.71 17.14
CA VAL A 161 -9.42 17.13 16.76
C VAL A 161 -8.09 17.53 16.14
N PHE A 162 -8.15 18.07 14.93
CA PHE A 162 -7.01 18.73 14.28
C PHE A 162 -7.13 20.23 14.49
N ASP A 163 -6.09 20.84 15.04
CA ASP A 163 -6.05 22.29 15.37
C ASP A 163 -5.63 23.14 14.14
N ILE A 164 -6.19 22.79 12.98
CA ILE A 164 -5.99 23.52 11.72
C ILE A 164 -7.30 23.53 10.91
N PRO A 165 -7.54 24.56 10.06
CA PRO A 165 -8.66 24.54 9.13
C PRO A 165 -8.66 23.29 8.24
N GLN A 166 -9.84 22.72 7.98
CA GLN A 166 -10.00 21.48 7.23
C GLN A 166 -9.33 21.56 5.85
N GLU A 167 -9.45 22.69 5.16
CA GLU A 167 -8.86 22.89 3.83
C GLU A 167 -7.32 22.81 3.86
N LEU A 168 -6.67 23.32 4.91
CA LEU A 168 -5.22 23.22 5.07
C LEU A 168 -4.81 21.80 5.46
N PHE A 169 -5.62 21.12 6.26
CA PHE A 169 -5.39 19.72 6.61
C PHE A 169 -5.44 18.82 5.38
N ASP A 170 -6.38 19.03 4.47
CA ASP A 170 -6.50 18.26 3.23
C ASP A 170 -5.26 18.42 2.33
N TYR A 171 -4.73 19.64 2.20
CA TYR A 171 -3.47 19.90 1.47
C TYR A 171 -2.27 19.23 2.15
N TYR A 172 -2.16 19.37 3.47
CA TYR A 172 -1.10 18.72 4.22
C TYR A 172 -1.15 17.19 4.07
N LEU A 173 -2.33 16.61 4.22
CA LEU A 173 -2.51 15.15 4.12
C LEU A 173 -2.21 14.66 2.70
N THR A 174 -2.65 15.39 1.68
CA THR A 174 -2.31 15.09 0.28
C THR A 174 -0.80 15.11 0.05
N PHE A 175 -0.10 16.10 0.58
CA PHE A 175 1.36 16.20 0.53
C PHE A 175 2.02 15.01 1.26
N ALA A 176 1.63 14.74 2.50
CA ALA A 176 2.21 13.70 3.32
C ALA A 176 2.04 12.30 2.68
N ILE A 177 0.81 11.95 2.26
CA ILE A 177 0.52 10.68 1.60
C ILE A 177 1.32 10.55 0.30
N SER A 178 1.39 11.62 -0.51
CA SER A 178 2.13 11.58 -1.77
C SER A 178 3.63 11.42 -1.56
N ALA A 179 4.19 12.02 -0.53
CA ALA A 179 5.59 11.86 -0.17
C ALA A 179 5.88 10.41 0.28
N GLU A 180 5.09 9.87 1.20
CA GLU A 180 5.24 8.50 1.71
C GLU A 180 5.10 7.46 0.58
N VAL A 181 4.08 7.58 -0.25
CA VAL A 181 3.89 6.71 -1.41
C VAL A 181 5.04 6.87 -2.41
N GLY A 182 5.55 8.08 -2.61
CA GLY A 182 6.71 8.35 -3.45
C GLY A 182 7.98 7.61 -2.96
N VAL A 183 8.23 7.62 -1.65
CA VAL A 183 9.35 6.88 -1.04
C VAL A 183 9.16 5.37 -1.18
N LEU A 184 7.96 4.86 -0.90
CA LEU A 184 7.62 3.45 -1.09
C LEU A 184 7.88 2.99 -2.54
N LEU A 185 7.36 3.72 -3.52
CA LEU A 185 7.58 3.41 -4.95
C LEU A 185 9.05 3.51 -5.35
N ARG A 186 9.83 4.42 -4.75
CA ARG A 186 11.28 4.50 -4.96
C ARG A 186 11.97 3.25 -4.43
N TRP A 187 11.64 2.81 -3.21
CA TRP A 187 12.18 1.59 -2.61
C TRP A 187 11.82 0.34 -3.43
N MET A 188 10.57 0.23 -3.90
CA MET A 188 10.15 -0.87 -4.78
C MET A 188 10.98 -0.90 -6.08
N ARG A 189 11.20 0.25 -6.71
CA ARG A 189 12.00 0.36 -7.95
C ARG A 189 13.49 0.07 -7.75
N SER A 190 14.05 0.29 -6.55
CA SER A 190 15.43 -0.10 -6.22
C SER A 190 15.59 -1.59 -5.86
N GLY A 191 14.51 -2.39 -5.97
CA GLY A 191 14.54 -3.82 -5.68
C GLY A 191 14.29 -4.18 -4.22
N MET A 192 13.89 -3.20 -3.37
CA MET A 192 13.66 -3.40 -1.92
C MET A 192 14.87 -4.02 -1.21
N GLU A 193 16.07 -3.54 -1.54
CA GLU A 193 17.33 -4.05 -0.99
C GLU A 193 17.45 -3.78 0.52
N GLU A 194 16.93 -2.63 0.97
CA GLU A 194 16.91 -2.30 2.39
C GLU A 194 15.84 -3.12 3.11
N PRO A 195 16.14 -3.63 4.33
CA PRO A 195 15.15 -4.32 5.15
C PRO A 195 13.94 -3.43 5.49
N ALA A 196 12.74 -4.01 5.55
CA ALA A 196 11.50 -3.30 5.86
C ALA A 196 11.60 -2.47 7.15
N HIS A 197 12.24 -3.01 8.20
CA HIS A 197 12.47 -2.28 9.46
C HIS A 197 13.30 -1.00 9.25
N LEU A 198 14.40 -1.06 8.49
CA LEU A 198 15.22 0.11 8.20
C LEU A 198 14.44 1.15 7.39
N MET A 199 13.68 0.72 6.38
CA MET A 199 12.85 1.62 5.59
C MET A 199 11.74 2.25 6.44
N ALA A 200 11.16 1.52 7.38
CA ALA A 200 10.19 2.06 8.32
C ALA A 200 10.80 3.17 9.20
N CYS A 201 12.01 2.98 9.73
CA CYS A 201 12.74 4.04 10.44
C CYS A 201 13.00 5.25 9.55
N VAL A 202 13.45 5.03 8.31
CA VAL A 202 13.71 6.11 7.34
C VAL A 202 12.44 6.88 7.03
N MET A 203 11.33 6.22 6.74
CA MET A 203 10.06 6.85 6.43
C MET A 203 9.52 7.61 7.64
N THR A 204 9.57 7.02 8.85
CA THR A 204 9.20 7.72 10.09
C THR A 204 10.03 8.99 10.28
N ALA A 205 11.34 8.95 10.06
CA ALA A 205 12.19 10.13 10.19
C ALA A 205 11.89 11.19 9.11
N LEU A 206 11.62 10.79 7.87
CA LEU A 206 11.36 11.71 6.76
C LEU A 206 10.10 12.57 6.97
N MET A 207 9.12 12.09 7.71
CA MET A 207 7.93 12.88 8.09
C MET A 207 8.29 14.17 8.87
N PHE A 208 9.46 14.21 9.51
CA PHE A 208 9.89 15.30 10.40
C PHE A 208 11.16 16.01 9.92
N VAL A 209 11.79 15.52 8.83
CA VAL A 209 12.97 16.16 8.24
C VAL A 209 12.59 17.51 7.65
N ARG A 210 13.27 18.55 8.09
CA ARG A 210 13.16 19.88 7.48
C ARG A 210 14.18 20.00 6.34
N PRO A 211 13.82 20.62 5.20
CA PRO A 211 14.78 20.79 4.09
C PRO A 211 16.13 21.41 4.51
N GLY A 212 16.13 22.30 5.53
CA GLY A 212 17.35 22.90 6.06
C GLY A 212 18.32 21.90 6.71
N ASP A 213 17.84 20.81 7.26
CA ASP A 213 18.64 19.80 7.93
C ASP A 213 19.54 19.04 6.91
N LEU A 214 19.08 18.95 5.66
CA LEU A 214 19.81 18.30 4.57
C LEU A 214 21.07 19.06 4.11
N TYR A 215 21.15 20.36 4.41
CA TYR A 215 22.28 21.21 3.99
C TYR A 215 23.38 21.31 5.04
N GLY A 216 23.28 20.59 6.16
CA GLY A 216 24.28 20.62 7.24
C GLY A 216 24.46 21.98 7.91
N LYS A 217 23.55 22.92 7.68
CA LYS A 217 23.51 24.25 8.29
C LYS A 217 22.17 24.46 8.97
N LYS A 218 22.18 24.99 10.20
CA LYS A 218 20.96 25.48 10.84
C LYS A 218 20.47 26.71 10.08
N ILE A 219 19.75 26.47 8.99
CA ILE A 219 19.07 27.56 8.28
C ILE A 219 17.83 27.90 9.12
N LYS A 220 17.82 29.10 9.71
CA LYS A 220 16.58 29.61 10.31
C LYS A 220 15.68 30.05 9.17
N PHE A 221 14.83 29.14 8.73
CA PHE A 221 13.70 29.54 7.91
C PHE A 221 12.69 30.27 8.80
N GLY A 222 12.36 31.51 8.46
CA GLY A 222 11.13 32.13 8.95
C GLY A 222 9.95 31.51 8.19
N VAL A 223 9.74 30.21 8.40
CA VAL A 223 8.55 29.55 7.83
C VAL A 223 7.36 30.06 8.65
N PRO A 224 6.32 30.61 8.02
CA PRO A 224 5.07 30.91 8.71
C PRO A 224 4.62 29.64 9.47
N CYS A 225 4.19 29.79 10.70
CA CYS A 225 3.59 28.67 11.40
C CYS A 225 2.26 28.30 10.74
N LEU A 226 1.68 27.16 11.07
CA LEU A 226 0.37 26.77 10.51
C LEU A 226 -0.72 27.80 10.84
N ASP A 227 -0.62 28.47 11.99
CA ASP A 227 -1.52 29.53 12.39
C ASP A 227 -1.44 30.73 11.43
N ASP A 228 -0.23 31.19 11.07
CA ASP A 228 -0.04 32.28 10.09
C ASP A 228 -0.64 31.93 8.72
N LEU A 229 -0.58 30.64 8.31
CA LEU A 229 -1.20 30.18 7.07
C LEU A 229 -2.72 30.07 7.18
N ALA A 230 -3.24 29.73 8.35
CA ALA A 230 -4.67 29.72 8.64
C ALA A 230 -5.26 31.12 8.60
N ASP A 231 -4.58 32.11 9.19
CA ASP A 231 -4.98 33.50 9.17
C ASP A 231 -5.03 34.05 7.73
N LEU A 232 -4.02 33.78 6.92
CA LEU A 232 -4.00 34.12 5.49
C LEU A 232 -5.14 33.47 4.68
N ALA A 233 -5.57 32.29 5.05
CA ALA A 233 -6.69 31.61 4.38
C ALA A 233 -8.03 32.24 4.76
N GLN A 234 -8.20 32.71 6.02
CA GLN A 234 -9.40 33.39 6.49
C GLN A 234 -9.53 34.81 5.91
N GLU A 235 -8.45 35.61 5.90
CA GLU A 235 -8.44 36.93 5.29
C GLU A 235 -8.86 36.94 3.82
N LYS A 236 -8.49 35.88 3.06
CA LYS A 236 -8.92 35.75 1.66
C LYS A 236 -10.39 35.42 1.51
N LYS A 237 -11.01 34.70 2.44
CA LYS A 237 -12.46 34.42 2.42
C LYS A 237 -13.28 35.69 2.70
N GLU A 238 -12.85 36.49 3.66
CA GLU A 238 -13.50 37.74 4.01
C GLU A 238 -13.40 38.80 2.91
N MET A 239 -12.37 38.76 2.05
CA MET A 239 -12.23 39.67 0.89
C MET A 239 -13.05 39.26 -0.33
N GLN A 240 -13.66 38.08 -0.36
CA GLN A 240 -14.47 37.55 -1.46
C GLN A 240 -15.99 37.59 -1.17
N GLU A 241 -16.39 37.90 0.06
CA GLU A 241 -17.77 38.20 0.48
C GLU A 241 -18.08 39.71 0.40
#